data_8cb5b7cf1af060d318893ca9bd909bbe
#
_entry.id   8cb5b7cf1af060d318893ca9bd909bbe
#
_cell.length_a   1.000
_cell.length_b   1.000
_cell.length_c   1.000
_cell.angle_alpha   90.00
_cell.angle_beta   90.00
_cell.angle_gamma   90.00
#
_symmetry.space_group_name_H-M   'P 1'
#
loop_
_entity.id
_entity.type
_entity.pdbx_description
1 polymer ?
#
loop_
_entity_poly.entity_id
_entity_poly.type
_entity_poly.pdbx_seq_one_letter_code
_entity_poly.pdbx_strand_id
1 'polypeptide(L)'
;MLECDAIVDVKLGDADYFDKLPPGKLLIGWAHAVQDIKFTDAVLAGNHTVIAWEEMFEGGRYIFYRNREIAGEAAILQAYQYCGKMPYETKVAI
;
A
#
# COMPACT_ATOMS: atom_id res chain seq x y z
N MET A 1 20.01 -5.21 0.35
CA MET A 1 18.93 -4.69 1.22
C MET A 1 19.41 -4.32 2.63
N LEU A 2 20.14 -5.20 3.32
CA LEU A 2 20.60 -4.94 4.70
C LEU A 2 21.58 -3.78 4.83
N GLU A 3 22.37 -3.51 3.79
CA GLU A 3 23.37 -2.43 3.76
C GLU A 3 22.81 -1.08 3.32
N CYS A 4 21.55 -1.04 2.86
CA CYS A 4 20.90 0.19 2.42
C CYS A 4 20.35 0.98 3.61
N ASP A 5 20.41 2.31 3.52
CA ASP A 5 19.83 3.20 4.53
C ASP A 5 18.33 3.36 4.37
N ALA A 6 17.84 3.26 3.13
CA ALA A 6 16.44 3.40 2.79
C ALA A 6 15.94 2.23 1.93
N ILE A 7 14.71 1.82 2.16
CA ILE A 7 14.04 0.76 1.40
C ILE A 7 12.75 1.34 0.84
N VAL A 8 12.57 1.21 -0.47
CA VAL A 8 11.34 1.57 -1.16
C VAL A 8 10.64 0.29 -1.59
N ASP A 9 9.46 0.04 -1.06
CA ASP A 9 8.67 -1.15 -1.36
C ASP A 9 7.21 -0.75 -1.57
N VAL A 10 6.63 -1.18 -2.68
CA VAL A 10 5.25 -0.86 -3.00
C VAL A 10 4.28 -1.36 -1.92
N LYS A 11 4.55 -2.52 -1.33
CA LYS A 11 3.69 -3.13 -0.30
C LYS A 11 4.44 -3.41 0.99
N LEU A 12 4.87 -2.37 1.67
CA LEU A 12 5.57 -2.49 2.95
C LEU A 12 4.82 -3.36 3.96
N GLY A 13 3.50 -3.21 4.06
CA GLY A 13 2.70 -3.97 5.02
C GLY A 13 2.69 -5.49 4.78
N ASP A 14 2.93 -5.94 3.55
CA ASP A 14 2.97 -7.35 3.19
C ASP A 14 4.40 -7.93 3.21
N ALA A 15 5.40 -7.13 3.55
CA ALA A 15 6.80 -7.54 3.50
C ALA A 15 7.15 -8.52 4.64
N ASP A 16 8.02 -9.47 4.33
CA ASP A 16 8.44 -10.54 5.25
C ASP A 16 9.89 -10.43 5.71
N TYR A 17 10.56 -9.32 5.41
CA TYR A 17 11.99 -9.14 5.66
C TYR A 17 12.32 -8.36 6.95
N PHE A 18 11.31 -7.87 7.69
CA PHE A 18 11.52 -6.97 8.84
C PHE A 18 12.37 -7.60 9.95
N ASP A 19 12.20 -8.89 10.18
CA ASP A 19 12.98 -9.62 11.20
C ASP A 19 14.49 -9.63 10.92
N LYS A 20 14.86 -9.40 9.66
CA LYS A 20 16.24 -9.43 9.19
C LYS A 20 16.85 -8.04 9.03
N LEU A 21 16.05 -6.98 9.18
CA LEU A 21 16.53 -5.61 9.00
C LEU A 21 17.27 -5.11 10.23
N PRO A 22 18.45 -4.52 10.05
CA PRO A 22 19.07 -3.70 11.10
C PRO A 22 18.15 -2.55 11.49
N PRO A 23 18.19 -2.07 12.74
CA PRO A 23 17.34 -0.98 13.20
C PRO A 23 17.68 0.35 12.51
N GLY A 24 16.73 1.30 12.54
CA GLY A 24 16.95 2.67 12.10
C GLY A 24 16.87 2.89 10.59
N LYS A 25 16.21 2.02 9.85
CA LYS A 25 16.03 2.17 8.40
C LYS A 25 14.92 3.16 8.07
N LEU A 26 15.03 3.81 6.90
CA LEU A 26 13.95 4.57 6.29
C LEU A 26 13.15 3.66 5.35
N LEU A 27 11.85 3.56 5.59
CA LEU A 27 10.93 2.72 4.83
C LEU A 27 9.94 3.60 4.08
N ILE A 28 9.81 3.41 2.77
CA ILE A 28 8.97 4.24 1.91
C ILE A 28 8.04 3.34 1.10
N GLY A 29 6.72 3.56 1.17
CA GLY A 29 5.74 2.76 0.42
C GLY A 29 4.35 2.76 1.02
N TRP A 30 3.50 1.84 0.53
CA TRP A 30 2.18 1.60 1.11
C TRP A 30 2.34 0.83 2.42
N ALA A 31 2.18 1.52 3.53
CA ALA A 31 2.43 0.95 4.86
C ALA A 31 1.20 0.25 5.45
N HIS A 32 0.02 0.82 5.28
CA HIS A 32 -1.25 0.34 5.87
C HIS A 32 -1.16 0.08 7.38
N ALA A 33 -0.35 0.88 8.09
CA ALA A 33 -0.01 0.67 9.49
C ALA A 33 -1.23 0.64 10.42
N VAL A 34 -2.28 1.41 10.10
CA VAL A 34 -3.52 1.46 10.87
C VAL A 34 -4.28 0.12 10.81
N GLN A 35 -4.08 -0.65 9.74
CA GLN A 35 -4.78 -1.90 9.48
C GLN A 35 -3.96 -3.13 9.87
N ASP A 36 -2.66 -2.97 10.09
CA ASP A 36 -1.75 -4.10 10.37
C ASP A 36 -0.89 -3.84 11.60
N ILE A 37 -1.30 -4.44 12.71
CA ILE A 37 -0.58 -4.32 13.98
C ILE A 37 0.81 -4.98 13.92
N LYS A 38 0.97 -6.06 13.15
CA LYS A 38 2.27 -6.75 13.02
C LYS A 38 3.31 -5.87 12.36
N PHE A 39 2.91 -5.18 11.29
CA PHE A 39 3.78 -4.20 10.64
C PHE A 39 4.15 -3.06 11.58
N THR A 40 3.16 -2.50 12.27
CA THR A 40 3.37 -1.41 13.22
C THR A 40 4.32 -1.82 14.34
N ASP A 41 4.12 -3.00 14.93
CA ASP A 41 5.00 -3.52 15.97
C ASP A 41 6.43 -3.73 15.47
N ALA A 42 6.61 -4.25 14.26
CA ALA A 42 7.92 -4.46 13.65
C ALA A 42 8.65 -3.12 13.41
N VAL A 43 7.94 -2.10 12.94
CA VAL A 43 8.49 -0.75 12.73
C VAL A 43 8.94 -0.14 14.05
N LEU A 44 8.12 -0.25 15.09
CA LEU A 44 8.45 0.28 16.43
C LEU A 44 9.61 -0.47 17.06
N ALA A 45 9.62 -1.80 16.99
CA ALA A 45 10.70 -2.61 17.53
C ALA A 45 12.05 -2.34 16.85
N GLY A 46 12.04 -2.08 15.54
CA GLY A 46 13.24 -1.75 14.77
C GLY A 46 13.62 -0.27 14.79
N ASN A 47 12.82 0.57 15.43
CA ASN A 47 13.03 2.03 15.44
C ASN A 47 13.20 2.61 14.02
N HIS A 48 12.38 2.13 13.08
CA HIS A 48 12.40 2.59 11.70
C HIS A 48 11.60 3.88 11.52
N THR A 49 11.97 4.65 10.49
CA THR A 49 11.20 5.82 10.03
C THR A 49 10.39 5.40 8.80
N VAL A 50 9.09 5.69 8.78
CA VAL A 50 8.21 5.33 7.65
C VAL A 50 7.67 6.58 6.97
N ILE A 51 7.80 6.60 5.64
CA ILE A 51 7.08 7.54 4.77
C ILE A 51 5.98 6.74 4.08
N ALA A 52 4.77 6.84 4.61
CA ALA A 52 3.62 6.12 4.10
C ALA A 52 2.98 6.88 2.93
N TRP A 53 2.90 6.25 1.77
CA TRP A 53 2.30 6.86 0.58
C TRP A 53 0.83 7.20 0.76
N GLU A 54 0.10 6.45 1.59
CA GLU A 54 -1.30 6.73 1.91
C GLU A 54 -1.52 8.02 2.70
N GLU A 55 -0.48 8.57 3.27
CA GLU A 55 -0.52 9.81 4.06
C GLU A 55 0.10 11.02 3.33
N MET A 56 0.39 10.89 2.05
CA MET A 56 1.02 11.96 1.28
C MET A 56 -0.03 12.85 0.61
N PHE A 57 -0.12 14.10 1.07
CA PHE A 57 -1.04 15.11 0.57
C PHE A 57 -0.30 16.37 0.12
N GLU A 58 -0.82 17.02 -0.90
CA GLU A 58 -0.36 18.32 -1.37
C GLU A 58 -1.56 19.24 -1.61
N GLY A 59 -1.57 20.43 -1.01
CA GLY A 59 -2.68 21.36 -1.14
C GLY A 59 -4.03 20.79 -0.71
N GLY A 60 -4.04 19.90 0.30
CA GLY A 60 -5.25 19.23 0.78
C GLY A 60 -5.71 18.07 -0.09
N ARG A 61 -4.99 17.75 -1.16
CA ARG A 61 -5.33 16.67 -2.07
C ARG A 61 -4.35 15.51 -1.92
N TYR A 62 -4.87 14.28 -1.87
CA TYR A 62 -4.09 13.05 -1.87
C TYR A 62 -3.31 12.92 -3.19
N ILE A 63 -1.98 12.83 -3.13
CA ILE A 63 -1.15 12.88 -4.35
C ILE A 63 -1.25 11.60 -5.21
N PHE A 64 -1.60 10.47 -4.62
CA PHE A 64 -1.77 9.19 -5.34
C PHE A 64 -3.22 8.88 -5.72
N TYR A 65 -4.06 9.90 -5.92
CA TYR A 65 -5.48 9.72 -6.27
C TYR A 65 -5.70 8.88 -7.52
N ARG A 66 -4.83 9.00 -8.53
CA ARG A 66 -4.91 8.19 -9.76
C ARG A 66 -4.77 6.69 -9.50
N ASN A 67 -3.95 6.30 -8.54
CA ASN A 67 -3.80 4.90 -8.17
C ASN A 67 -5.14 4.31 -7.70
N ARG A 68 -5.91 5.06 -6.91
CA ARG A 68 -7.24 4.64 -6.45
C ARG A 68 -8.22 4.52 -7.61
N GLU A 69 -8.20 5.46 -8.55
CA GLU A 69 -9.05 5.42 -9.75
C GLU A 69 -8.73 4.19 -10.60
N ILE A 70 -7.45 3.97 -10.89
CA ILE A 70 -7.00 2.80 -11.69
C ILE A 70 -7.35 1.50 -10.99
N ALA A 71 -7.19 1.41 -9.67
CA ALA A 71 -7.56 0.23 -8.90
C ALA A 71 -9.06 -0.06 -8.97
N GLY A 72 -9.89 0.98 -8.90
CA GLY A 72 -11.34 0.87 -9.06
C GLY A 72 -11.73 0.37 -10.45
N GLU A 73 -11.16 0.96 -11.49
CA GLU A 73 -11.37 0.53 -12.88
C GLU A 73 -10.98 -0.94 -13.09
N ALA A 74 -9.81 -1.33 -12.60
CA ALA A 74 -9.32 -2.70 -12.70
C ALA A 74 -10.22 -3.69 -11.95
N ALA A 75 -10.70 -3.32 -10.77
CA ALA A 75 -11.60 -4.15 -9.98
C ALA A 75 -12.92 -4.42 -10.71
N ILE A 76 -13.49 -3.40 -11.36
CA ILE A 76 -14.71 -3.54 -12.16
C ILE A 76 -14.49 -4.47 -13.35
N LEU A 77 -13.40 -4.28 -14.09
CA LEU A 77 -13.07 -5.14 -15.24
C LEU A 77 -12.90 -6.60 -14.82
N GLN A 78 -12.22 -6.85 -13.71
CA GLN A 78 -12.07 -8.20 -13.15
C GLN A 78 -13.41 -8.79 -12.71
N ALA A 79 -14.26 -7.99 -12.07
CA ALA A 79 -15.58 -8.45 -11.65
C ALA A 79 -16.42 -8.92 -12.86
N TYR A 80 -16.43 -8.17 -13.95
CA TYR A 80 -17.10 -8.59 -15.19
C TYR A 80 -16.50 -9.86 -15.77
N GLN A 81 -15.19 -9.99 -15.76
CA GLN A 81 -14.51 -11.19 -16.25
C GLN A 81 -14.93 -12.44 -15.46
N TYR A 82 -15.01 -12.34 -14.13
CA TYR A 82 -15.39 -13.48 -13.29
C TYR A 82 -16.87 -13.79 -13.31
N CYS A 83 -17.76 -12.79 -13.39
CA CYS A 83 -19.19 -13.04 -13.42
C CYS A 83 -19.73 -13.36 -14.82
N GLY A 84 -18.94 -13.16 -15.87
CA GLY A 84 -19.32 -13.46 -17.26
C GLY A 84 -20.38 -12.54 -17.85
N LYS A 85 -20.65 -11.39 -17.23
CA LYS A 85 -21.65 -10.44 -17.70
C LYS A 85 -21.00 -9.22 -18.37
N MET A 86 -21.71 -8.62 -19.31
CA MET A 86 -21.27 -7.40 -19.97
C MET A 86 -21.65 -6.15 -19.17
N PRO A 87 -20.93 -5.03 -19.29
CA PRO A 87 -21.22 -3.81 -18.53
C PRO A 87 -22.62 -3.25 -18.67
N TYR A 88 -23.23 -3.42 -19.84
CA TYR A 88 -24.60 -2.94 -20.10
C TYR A 88 -25.69 -3.84 -19.54
N GLU A 89 -25.35 -5.03 -19.06
CA GLU A 89 -26.29 -6.02 -18.49
C GLU A 89 -26.44 -5.90 -16.97
N THR A 90 -25.57 -5.14 -16.33
CA THR A 90 -25.50 -5.06 -14.86
C THR A 90 -25.39 -3.62 -14.37
N LYS A 91 -25.86 -3.43 -13.14
CA LYS A 91 -25.57 -2.22 -12.35
C LYS A 91 -24.55 -2.60 -11.28
N VAL A 92 -23.54 -1.76 -11.11
CA VAL A 92 -22.48 -1.98 -10.13
C VAL A 92 -22.45 -0.81 -9.15
N ALA A 93 -22.42 -1.12 -7.85
CA ALA A 93 -22.18 -0.15 -6.80
C ALA A 93 -20.74 -0.32 -6.28
N ILE A 94 -20.07 0.77 -6.14
CA ILE A 94 -18.68 0.80 -5.64
C ILE A 94 -18.66 1.47 -4.28
#